data_29e9ab5f5bde471714b40c593ca6ca7f
#
_entry.id   29e9ab5f5bde471714b40c593ca6ca7f
#
_cell.length_a   1.000
_cell.length_b   1.000
_cell.length_c   1.000
_cell.angle_alpha   90.00
_cell.angle_beta   90.00
_cell.angle_gamma   90.00
#
_symmetry.space_group_name_H-M   'P 1'
#
loop_
_entity.id
_entity.type
_entity.pdbx_description
1 polymer ?
#
loop_
_entity_poly.entity_id
_entity_poly.type
_entity_poly.pdbx_seq_one_letter_code
_entity_poly.pdbx_strand_id
1 'polypeptide(L)'
;MAQHMPGADQLPPLAGGLECVVAIDQRYAAALRFRDAPRAESLSFVKHLGPKHQFQKVMIVSGDRESEVRYLAEQVGITDIHAQKSPEEKLAIVRAETAADKTLYVGDGINDAPAMMAATVGMAIGQNSDVTAEAAGVVIMDNSLEKVDEFMHISRRMRSIALQSAVGGMALSVIGMAFAATGYLGPVGGAISQEVIDILAVLNALRAAFPPAVIHDL
;
A
#
# COMPACT_ATOMS: atom_id res chain seq x y z
N MET A 1 38.42 9.58 -3.09
CA MET A 1 38.88 9.88 -4.47
C MET A 1 38.98 11.38 -4.79
N ALA A 2 38.15 12.24 -4.27
CA ALA A 2 38.16 13.69 -4.57
C ALA A 2 39.42 14.45 -4.07
N GLN A 3 40.12 13.99 -3.05
CA GLN A 3 41.22 14.70 -2.40
C GLN A 3 42.53 14.82 -3.21
N HIS A 4 42.64 14.17 -4.37
CA HIS A 4 43.84 14.16 -5.21
C HIS A 4 43.59 14.71 -6.63
N MET A 5 42.45 15.36 -6.85
CA MET A 5 42.09 15.87 -8.16
C MET A 5 42.39 17.38 -8.25
N PRO A 6 43.15 17.87 -9.26
CA PRO A 6 43.35 19.29 -9.47
C PRO A 6 41.99 20.00 -9.65
N GLY A 7 41.73 21.05 -8.86
CA GLY A 7 40.46 21.76 -8.85
C GLY A 7 39.44 21.23 -7.84
N ALA A 8 39.83 20.31 -6.93
CA ALA A 8 38.92 19.81 -5.87
C ALA A 8 38.44 20.93 -4.92
N ASP A 9 39.15 22.01 -4.82
CA ASP A 9 38.80 23.23 -4.11
C ASP A 9 37.63 24.00 -4.76
N GLN A 10 37.33 23.72 -6.03
CA GLN A 10 36.18 24.28 -6.76
C GLN A 10 34.90 23.43 -6.63
N LEU A 11 34.99 22.30 -5.94
CA LEU A 11 33.80 21.48 -5.67
C LEU A 11 32.80 22.31 -4.84
N PRO A 12 31.56 22.46 -5.29
CA PRO A 12 30.53 23.10 -4.49
C PRO A 12 30.31 22.31 -3.18
N PRO A 13 29.93 22.99 -2.09
CA PRO A 13 29.63 22.30 -0.84
C PRO A 13 28.58 21.22 -1.08
N LEU A 14 28.74 20.09 -0.40
CA LEU A 14 27.78 18.96 -0.44
C LEU A 14 26.38 19.50 -0.12
N ALA A 15 25.52 19.48 -1.10
CA ALA A 15 24.10 19.77 -0.92
C ALA A 15 23.31 18.45 -1.03
N GLY A 16 22.13 18.36 -0.45
CA GLY A 16 21.28 17.17 -0.59
C GLY A 16 21.06 16.80 -2.05
N GLY A 17 20.88 15.50 -2.32
CA GLY A 17 20.70 14.93 -3.65
C GLY A 17 21.83 13.99 -4.07
N LEU A 18 21.62 13.32 -5.21
CA LEU A 18 22.65 12.55 -5.88
C LEU A 18 23.56 13.53 -6.64
N GLU A 19 24.85 13.51 -6.34
CA GLU A 19 25.84 14.33 -7.03
C GLU A 19 26.73 13.47 -7.92
N CYS A 20 26.86 13.87 -9.20
CA CYS A 20 27.81 13.30 -10.13
C CYS A 20 28.88 14.35 -10.44
N VAL A 21 30.13 14.07 -10.05
CA VAL A 21 31.27 14.93 -10.36
C VAL A 21 31.85 14.51 -11.70
N VAL A 22 31.91 15.42 -12.64
CA VAL A 22 32.50 15.23 -13.96
C VAL A 22 33.93 15.75 -13.95
N ALA A 23 34.86 14.92 -14.35
CA ALA A 23 36.25 15.29 -14.56
C ALA A 23 36.64 15.09 -16.02
N ILE A 24 37.34 16.06 -16.61
CA ILE A 24 37.93 15.99 -17.96
C ILE A 24 39.45 16.14 -17.81
N ASP A 25 40.20 15.22 -18.38
CA ASP A 25 41.65 15.19 -18.26
C ASP A 25 42.19 15.30 -16.84
N GLN A 26 41.52 14.56 -15.92
CA GLN A 26 41.79 14.55 -14.47
C GLN A 26 41.61 15.90 -13.76
N ARG A 27 40.90 16.84 -14.38
CA ARG A 27 40.51 18.11 -13.75
C ARG A 27 39.03 18.19 -13.53
N TYR A 28 38.63 18.81 -12.43
CA TYR A 28 37.21 19.11 -12.18
C TYR A 28 36.65 19.95 -13.33
N ALA A 29 35.53 19.52 -13.88
CA ALA A 29 34.82 20.21 -14.95
C ALA A 29 33.43 20.69 -14.52
N ALA A 30 32.66 19.82 -13.85
CA ALA A 30 31.30 20.14 -13.41
C ALA A 30 30.84 19.21 -12.29
N ALA A 31 29.85 19.66 -11.52
CA ALA A 31 29.04 18.80 -10.68
C ALA A 31 27.58 18.86 -11.15
N LEU A 32 27.03 17.69 -11.46
CA LEU A 32 25.63 17.54 -11.78
C LEU A 32 24.90 17.09 -10.51
N ARG A 33 23.83 17.78 -10.16
CA ARG A 33 22.99 17.47 -9.02
C ARG A 33 21.66 16.95 -9.50
N PHE A 34 21.27 15.79 -8.99
CA PHE A 34 20.00 15.17 -9.26
C PHE A 34 19.20 15.12 -7.96
N ARG A 35 17.95 15.45 -8.04
CA ARG A 35 16.98 15.27 -6.95
C ARG A 35 15.83 14.47 -7.45
N ASP A 36 15.41 13.49 -6.66
CA ASP A 36 14.16 12.80 -6.91
C ASP A 36 12.99 13.74 -6.63
N ALA A 37 12.05 13.76 -7.55
CA ALA A 37 10.79 14.46 -7.36
C ALA A 37 9.71 13.46 -6.95
N PRO A 38 8.89 13.78 -5.94
CA PRO A 38 7.74 12.94 -5.65
C PRO A 38 6.79 12.92 -6.85
N ARG A 39 6.03 11.84 -7.00
CA ARG A 39 4.99 11.76 -8.01
C ARG A 39 3.96 12.86 -7.78
N ALA A 40 3.34 13.37 -8.85
CA ALA A 40 2.41 14.49 -8.77
C ALA A 40 1.24 14.23 -7.81
N GLU A 41 0.79 12.97 -7.74
CA GLU A 41 -0.31 12.52 -6.90
C GLU A 41 0.09 12.22 -5.43
N SER A 42 1.39 12.22 -5.09
CA SER A 42 1.87 11.77 -3.77
C SER A 42 1.28 12.56 -2.61
N LEU A 43 1.22 13.89 -2.73
CA LEU A 43 0.69 14.75 -1.67
C LEU A 43 -0.81 14.55 -1.45
N SER A 44 -1.60 14.47 -2.53
CA SER A 44 -3.04 14.22 -2.45
C SER A 44 -3.29 12.83 -1.87
N PHE A 45 -2.56 11.81 -2.33
CA PHE A 45 -2.66 10.45 -1.83
C PHE A 45 -2.40 10.37 -0.32
N VAL A 46 -1.31 10.94 0.18
CA VAL A 46 -0.99 10.91 1.61
C VAL A 46 -2.06 11.61 2.45
N LYS A 47 -2.54 12.78 2.01
CA LYS A 47 -3.61 13.52 2.70
C LYS A 47 -4.93 12.76 2.73
N HIS A 48 -5.17 11.93 1.73
CA HIS A 48 -6.38 11.14 1.58
C HIS A 48 -6.41 9.91 2.50
N LEU A 49 -5.25 9.32 2.81
CA LEU A 49 -5.14 8.07 3.59
C LEU A 49 -5.83 8.11 4.95
N GLY A 50 -5.66 9.18 5.72
CA GLY A 50 -6.29 9.32 7.04
C GLY A 50 -7.82 9.42 6.94
N PRO A 51 -8.37 10.46 6.28
CA PRO A 51 -9.82 10.73 6.26
C PRO A 51 -10.64 9.63 5.58
N LYS A 52 -10.14 9.06 4.50
CA LYS A 52 -10.91 8.12 3.68
C LYS A 52 -10.61 6.64 3.99
N HIS A 53 -9.35 6.32 4.23
CA HIS A 53 -8.92 4.94 4.47
C HIS A 53 -8.66 4.62 5.94
N GLN A 54 -8.79 5.61 6.83
CA GLN A 54 -8.67 5.47 8.29
C GLN A 54 -7.26 5.03 8.75
N PHE A 55 -6.22 5.36 7.97
CA PHE A 55 -4.86 5.19 8.45
C PHE A 55 -4.56 6.22 9.53
N GLN A 56 -4.12 5.74 10.69
CA GLN A 56 -3.77 6.60 11.83
C GLN A 56 -2.33 7.08 11.75
N LYS A 57 -1.47 6.31 11.08
CA LYS A 57 -0.04 6.55 10.98
C LYS A 57 0.43 6.27 9.55
N VAL A 58 1.21 7.19 9.02
CA VAL A 58 1.90 7.05 7.72
C VAL A 58 3.35 7.38 7.95
N MET A 59 4.27 6.51 7.50
CA MET A 59 5.69 6.70 7.67
C MET A 59 6.47 6.40 6.39
N ILE A 60 7.66 6.98 6.28
CA ILE A 60 8.64 6.63 5.25
C ILE A 60 9.77 5.84 5.90
N VAL A 61 10.05 4.66 5.36
CA VAL A 61 11.18 3.82 5.77
C VAL A 61 12.08 3.59 4.56
N SER A 62 13.25 4.22 4.53
CA SER A 62 14.16 4.20 3.38
C SER A 62 15.61 3.91 3.78
N GLY A 63 16.36 3.30 2.86
CA GLY A 63 17.81 3.16 2.95
C GLY A 63 18.59 4.42 2.56
N ASP A 64 17.90 5.43 2.01
CA ASP A 64 18.49 6.65 1.52
C ASP A 64 18.97 7.57 2.64
N ARG A 65 19.78 8.57 2.27
CA ARG A 65 20.30 9.58 3.21
C ARG A 65 19.16 10.35 3.86
N GLU A 66 19.34 10.72 5.11
CA GLU A 66 18.32 11.46 5.87
C GLU A 66 17.89 12.76 5.18
N SER A 67 18.81 13.49 4.54
CA SER A 67 18.50 14.72 3.82
C SER A 67 17.51 14.51 2.68
N GLU A 68 17.61 13.39 1.96
CA GLU A 68 16.74 13.04 0.84
C GLU A 68 15.37 12.60 1.33
N VAL A 69 15.36 11.73 2.34
CA VAL A 69 14.11 11.25 2.94
C VAL A 69 13.34 12.39 3.57
N ARG A 70 14.01 13.31 4.26
CA ARG A 70 13.39 14.49 4.86
C ARG A 70 12.81 15.43 3.80
N TYR A 71 13.58 15.69 2.75
CA TYR A 71 13.10 16.51 1.63
C TYR A 71 11.85 15.92 0.98
N LEU A 72 11.85 14.61 0.70
CA LEU A 72 10.68 13.93 0.15
C LEU A 72 9.48 13.98 1.12
N ALA A 73 9.72 13.70 2.40
CA ALA A 73 8.70 13.72 3.44
C ALA A 73 8.00 15.09 3.58
N GLU A 74 8.77 16.19 3.52
CA GLU A 74 8.24 17.55 3.52
C GLU A 74 7.34 17.82 2.31
N GLN A 75 7.71 17.33 1.12
CA GLN A 75 6.93 17.51 -0.11
C GLN A 75 5.60 16.74 -0.07
N VAL A 76 5.57 15.58 0.56
CA VAL A 76 4.37 14.73 0.63
C VAL A 76 3.59 14.88 1.94
N GLY A 77 4.12 15.66 2.89
CA GLY A 77 3.44 15.95 4.16
C GLY A 77 3.51 14.81 5.19
N ILE A 78 4.56 13.97 5.14
CA ILE A 78 4.82 12.92 6.13
C ILE A 78 5.84 13.42 7.15
N THR A 79 5.59 13.21 8.43
CA THR A 79 6.46 13.63 9.54
C THR A 79 7.26 12.49 10.16
N ASP A 80 6.74 11.26 10.06
CA ASP A 80 7.40 10.07 10.62
C ASP A 80 8.35 9.46 9.57
N ILE A 81 9.65 9.61 9.79
CA ILE A 81 10.67 9.19 8.83
C ILE A 81 11.72 8.30 9.50
N HIS A 82 12.09 7.24 8.81
CA HIS A 82 13.16 6.32 9.16
C HIS A 82 14.13 6.21 7.99
N ALA A 83 15.15 7.05 7.99
CA ALA A 83 16.17 7.10 6.94
C ALA A 83 17.35 6.17 7.25
N GLN A 84 18.17 5.89 6.24
CA GLN A 84 19.41 5.09 6.33
C GLN A 84 19.20 3.70 6.94
N LYS A 85 18.05 3.08 6.67
CA LYS A 85 17.69 1.77 7.22
C LYS A 85 18.16 0.63 6.32
N SER A 86 18.87 -0.33 6.91
CA SER A 86 19.18 -1.60 6.25
C SER A 86 17.90 -2.42 6.04
N PRO A 87 17.91 -3.45 5.17
CA PRO A 87 16.76 -4.35 5.00
C PRO A 87 16.32 -5.00 6.32
N GLU A 88 17.25 -5.35 7.20
CA GLU A 88 16.97 -5.94 8.50
C GLU A 88 16.32 -4.95 9.46
N GLU A 89 16.77 -3.69 9.44
CA GLU A 89 16.17 -2.61 10.24
C GLU A 89 14.76 -2.27 9.74
N LYS A 90 14.55 -2.23 8.41
CA LYS A 90 13.21 -2.07 7.82
C LYS A 90 12.27 -3.19 8.29
N LEU A 91 12.73 -4.43 8.21
CA LEU A 91 11.98 -5.59 8.71
C LEU A 91 11.62 -5.45 10.20
N ALA A 92 12.57 -5.01 11.04
CA ALA A 92 12.33 -4.84 12.47
C ALA A 92 11.27 -3.76 12.75
N ILE A 93 11.33 -2.63 12.03
CA ILE A 93 10.33 -1.56 12.14
C ILE A 93 8.95 -2.09 11.74
N VAL A 94 8.83 -2.74 10.59
CA VAL A 94 7.54 -3.25 10.11
C VAL A 94 6.97 -4.30 11.07
N ARG A 95 7.80 -5.19 11.62
CA ARG A 95 7.34 -6.16 12.62
C ARG A 95 6.81 -5.50 13.90
N ALA A 96 7.47 -4.45 14.36
CA ALA A 96 7.03 -3.71 15.55
C ALA A 96 5.67 -3.04 15.30
N GLU A 97 5.49 -2.38 14.15
CA GLU A 97 4.21 -1.76 13.79
C GLU A 97 3.11 -2.81 13.57
N THR A 98 3.42 -3.95 12.94
CA THR A 98 2.47 -5.04 12.70
C THR A 98 2.04 -5.73 14.00
N ALA A 99 2.91 -5.77 15.00
CA ALA A 99 2.56 -6.27 16.33
C ALA A 99 1.61 -5.32 17.10
N ALA A 100 1.67 -4.03 16.79
CA ALA A 100 0.82 -3.00 17.42
C ALA A 100 -0.54 -2.89 16.73
N ASP A 101 -0.59 -2.90 15.39
CA ASP A 101 -1.82 -2.80 14.61
C ASP A 101 -1.60 -3.35 13.18
N LYS A 102 -2.67 -3.36 12.39
CA LYS A 102 -2.63 -3.78 10.97
C LYS A 102 -1.81 -2.79 10.15
N THR A 103 -0.92 -3.32 9.33
CA THR A 103 -0.01 -2.55 8.50
C THR A 103 -0.21 -2.82 7.02
N LEU A 104 -0.06 -1.78 6.21
CA LEU A 104 0.12 -1.86 4.77
C LEU A 104 1.55 -1.38 4.47
N TYR A 105 2.38 -2.24 3.90
CA TYR A 105 3.70 -1.89 3.42
C TYR A 105 3.67 -1.79 1.90
N VAL A 106 4.16 -0.69 1.37
CA VAL A 106 4.24 -0.44 -0.08
C VAL A 106 5.69 -0.24 -0.46
N GLY A 107 6.19 -1.02 -1.39
CA GLY A 107 7.57 -0.97 -1.85
C GLY A 107 7.71 -1.38 -3.31
N ASP A 108 8.86 -1.12 -3.91
CA ASP A 108 9.14 -1.36 -5.31
C ASP A 108 10.38 -2.24 -5.54
N GLY A 109 11.14 -2.53 -4.50
CA GLY A 109 12.45 -3.18 -4.58
C GLY A 109 12.51 -4.58 -3.99
N ILE A 110 13.46 -5.39 -4.52
CA ILE A 110 13.79 -6.72 -4.00
C ILE A 110 14.22 -6.64 -2.53
N ASN A 111 14.90 -5.56 -2.14
CA ASN A 111 15.37 -5.33 -0.77
C ASN A 111 14.23 -5.13 0.24
N ASP A 112 13.04 -4.83 -0.24
CA ASP A 112 11.85 -4.62 0.57
C ASP A 112 11.03 -5.89 0.79
N ALA A 113 11.35 -6.97 0.09
CA ALA A 113 10.62 -8.25 0.18
C ALA A 113 10.46 -8.77 1.61
N PRO A 114 11.50 -8.79 2.48
CA PRO A 114 11.34 -9.23 3.87
C PRO A 114 10.38 -8.33 4.68
N ALA A 115 10.41 -7.02 4.45
CA ALA A 115 9.53 -6.07 5.11
C ALA A 115 8.08 -6.22 4.64
N MET A 116 7.86 -6.42 3.31
CA MET A 116 6.54 -6.70 2.74
C MET A 116 5.91 -7.96 3.35
N MET A 117 6.69 -9.05 3.47
CA MET A 117 6.21 -10.30 4.06
C MET A 117 5.86 -10.16 5.56
N ALA A 118 6.46 -9.22 6.26
CA ALA A 118 6.23 -8.97 7.68
C ALA A 118 5.01 -8.08 7.94
N ALA A 119 4.55 -7.34 6.95
CA ALA A 119 3.36 -6.50 7.06
C ALA A 119 2.07 -7.34 7.02
N THR A 120 0.97 -6.79 7.54
CA THR A 120 -0.36 -7.42 7.39
C THR A 120 -0.74 -7.55 5.92
N VAL A 121 -0.42 -6.53 5.12
CA VAL A 121 -0.53 -6.56 3.65
C VAL A 121 0.75 -5.95 3.08
N GLY A 122 1.50 -6.74 2.34
CA GLY A 122 2.63 -6.27 1.53
C GLY A 122 2.16 -5.98 0.11
N MET A 123 2.52 -4.83 -0.42
CA MET A 123 2.14 -4.39 -1.77
C MET A 123 3.38 -4.00 -2.56
N ALA A 124 3.55 -4.59 -3.72
CA ALA A 124 4.57 -4.22 -4.69
C ALA A 124 4.00 -3.29 -5.76
N ILE A 125 4.72 -2.21 -6.08
CA ILE A 125 4.36 -1.26 -7.16
C ILE A 125 5.41 -1.32 -8.25
N GLY A 126 4.96 -1.30 -9.51
CA GLY A 126 5.81 -1.28 -10.70
C GLY A 126 6.10 -2.67 -11.26
N GLN A 127 6.74 -2.69 -12.43
CA GLN A 127 7.07 -3.92 -13.16
C GLN A 127 8.36 -4.58 -12.65
N ASN A 128 8.63 -4.51 -11.35
CA ASN A 128 9.89 -4.95 -10.78
C ASN A 128 9.83 -6.38 -10.31
N SER A 129 10.70 -7.17 -10.83
CA SER A 129 11.10 -8.56 -10.57
C SER A 129 10.05 -9.55 -9.99
N ASP A 130 10.11 -10.78 -10.48
CA ASP A 130 9.32 -11.92 -9.98
C ASP A 130 9.47 -12.14 -8.46
N VAL A 131 10.65 -11.84 -7.91
CA VAL A 131 10.94 -11.99 -6.47
C VAL A 131 10.10 -11.04 -5.61
N THR A 132 9.95 -9.79 -6.05
CA THR A 132 9.14 -8.80 -5.32
C THR A 132 7.65 -9.17 -5.40
N ALA A 133 7.22 -9.66 -6.56
CA ALA A 133 5.86 -10.11 -6.77
C ALA A 133 5.52 -11.35 -5.92
N GLU A 134 6.47 -12.27 -5.73
CA GLU A 134 6.28 -13.47 -4.89
C GLU A 134 6.20 -13.13 -3.39
N ALA A 135 6.90 -12.09 -2.94
CA ALA A 135 6.87 -11.62 -1.56
C ALA A 135 5.66 -10.76 -1.23
N ALA A 136 4.99 -10.19 -2.23
CA ALA A 136 3.87 -9.28 -2.04
C ALA A 136 2.53 -10.03 -2.05
N GLY A 137 1.63 -9.67 -1.12
CA GLY A 137 0.24 -10.11 -1.16
C GLY A 137 -0.58 -9.43 -2.26
N VAL A 138 -0.11 -8.28 -2.74
CA VAL A 138 -0.72 -7.48 -3.80
C VAL A 138 0.36 -6.94 -4.73
N VAL A 139 0.14 -7.02 -6.04
CA VAL A 139 1.03 -6.45 -7.04
C VAL A 139 0.27 -5.44 -7.90
N ILE A 140 0.73 -4.20 -7.89
CA ILE A 140 0.25 -3.13 -8.75
C ILE A 140 1.24 -2.99 -9.92
N MET A 141 0.82 -3.41 -11.10
CA MET A 141 1.68 -3.42 -12.29
C MET A 141 1.95 -2.02 -12.86
N ASP A 142 1.16 -1.05 -12.46
CA ASP A 142 1.34 0.36 -12.82
C ASP A 142 2.17 1.08 -11.75
N ASN A 143 2.93 2.09 -12.16
CA ASN A 143 3.75 2.89 -11.25
C ASN A 143 2.98 4.14 -10.76
N SER A 144 1.73 3.95 -10.34
CA SER A 144 0.82 5.01 -9.88
C SER A 144 0.25 4.74 -8.51
N LEU A 145 0.24 5.76 -7.64
CA LEU A 145 -0.42 5.71 -6.33
C LEU A 145 -1.94 5.75 -6.44
N GLU A 146 -2.49 6.25 -7.56
CA GLU A 146 -3.93 6.17 -7.85
C GLU A 146 -4.41 4.72 -7.90
N LYS A 147 -3.57 3.80 -8.42
CA LYS A 147 -3.89 2.37 -8.44
C LYS A 147 -3.87 1.72 -7.06
N VAL A 148 -3.07 2.25 -6.14
CA VAL A 148 -3.11 1.83 -4.73
C VAL A 148 -4.43 2.26 -4.09
N ASP A 149 -4.86 3.48 -4.35
CA ASP A 149 -6.15 4.01 -3.88
C ASP A 149 -7.33 3.20 -4.45
N GLU A 150 -7.33 2.97 -5.76
CA GLU A 150 -8.32 2.13 -6.44
C GLU A 150 -8.41 0.73 -5.80
N PHE A 151 -7.27 0.09 -5.53
CA PHE A 151 -7.23 -1.19 -4.84
C PHE A 151 -7.89 -1.13 -3.45
N MET A 152 -7.61 -0.09 -2.66
CA MET A 152 -8.20 0.07 -1.33
C MET A 152 -9.73 0.24 -1.39
N HIS A 153 -10.23 1.02 -2.35
CA HIS A 153 -11.68 1.19 -2.56
C HIS A 153 -12.35 -0.11 -3.00
N ILE A 154 -11.76 -0.83 -3.94
CA ILE A 154 -12.27 -2.14 -4.41
C ILE A 154 -12.30 -3.14 -3.27
N SER A 155 -11.21 -3.26 -2.51
CA SER A 155 -11.08 -4.20 -1.38
C SER A 155 -12.12 -3.93 -0.29
N ARG A 156 -12.34 -2.67 0.06
CA ARG A 156 -13.36 -2.26 1.04
C ARG A 156 -14.76 -2.63 0.57
N ARG A 157 -15.06 -2.37 -0.70
CA ARG A 157 -16.35 -2.72 -1.30
C ARG A 157 -16.57 -4.23 -1.33
N MET A 158 -15.58 -5.00 -1.80
CA MET A 158 -15.65 -6.46 -1.83
C MET A 158 -15.90 -7.04 -0.43
N ARG A 159 -15.15 -6.57 0.57
CA ARG A 159 -15.35 -6.97 1.97
C ARG A 159 -16.76 -6.66 2.46
N SER A 160 -17.29 -5.49 2.14
CA SER A 160 -18.65 -5.10 2.53
C SER A 160 -19.70 -6.02 1.91
N ILE A 161 -19.60 -6.30 0.62
CA ILE A 161 -20.52 -7.20 -0.09
C ILE A 161 -20.43 -8.63 0.47
N ALA A 162 -19.21 -9.14 0.70
CA ALA A 162 -19.00 -10.46 1.26
C ALA A 162 -19.63 -10.61 2.66
N LEU A 163 -19.41 -9.62 3.53
CA LEU A 163 -20.01 -9.61 4.87
C LEU A 163 -21.54 -9.49 4.81
N GLN A 164 -22.09 -8.67 3.92
CA GLN A 164 -23.54 -8.56 3.74
C GLN A 164 -24.14 -9.91 3.31
N SER A 165 -23.52 -10.60 2.36
CA SER A 165 -24.00 -11.91 1.90
C SER A 165 -23.89 -12.97 2.99
N ALA A 166 -22.73 -13.06 3.68
CA ALA A 166 -22.51 -14.08 4.70
C ALA A 166 -23.39 -13.84 5.95
N VAL A 167 -23.32 -12.65 6.53
CA VAL A 167 -24.07 -12.32 7.76
C VAL A 167 -25.57 -12.25 7.48
N GLY A 168 -25.97 -11.68 6.35
CA GLY A 168 -27.38 -11.61 5.95
C GLY A 168 -27.98 -13.00 5.72
N GLY A 169 -27.28 -13.87 5.00
CA GLY A 169 -27.71 -15.26 4.79
C GLY A 169 -27.82 -16.03 6.10
N MET A 170 -26.82 -15.94 6.97
CA MET A 170 -26.86 -16.59 8.30
C MET A 170 -28.01 -16.06 9.16
N ALA A 171 -28.23 -14.76 9.19
CA ALA A 171 -29.31 -14.17 9.97
C ALA A 171 -30.72 -14.68 9.51
N LEU A 172 -30.93 -14.68 8.19
CA LEU A 172 -32.16 -15.18 7.61
C LEU A 172 -32.36 -16.67 7.89
N SER A 173 -31.29 -17.48 7.81
CA SER A 173 -31.37 -18.92 8.16
C SER A 173 -31.67 -19.14 9.63
N VAL A 174 -31.10 -18.36 10.56
CA VAL A 174 -31.43 -18.43 12.00
C VAL A 174 -32.90 -18.07 12.26
N ILE A 175 -33.40 -17.04 11.58
CA ILE A 175 -34.84 -16.68 11.67
C ILE A 175 -35.71 -17.82 11.15
N GLY A 176 -35.37 -18.42 10.01
CA GLY A 176 -36.09 -19.58 9.47
C GLY A 176 -36.10 -20.77 10.41
N MET A 177 -34.96 -21.07 11.08
CA MET A 177 -34.89 -22.13 12.10
C MET A 177 -35.80 -21.84 13.30
N ALA A 178 -35.88 -20.58 13.76
CA ALA A 178 -36.77 -20.20 14.84
C ALA A 178 -38.25 -20.43 14.46
N PHE A 179 -38.67 -20.08 13.24
CA PHE A 179 -40.02 -20.38 12.75
C PHE A 179 -40.29 -21.87 12.61
N ALA A 180 -39.32 -22.66 12.18
CA ALA A 180 -39.42 -24.10 12.11
C ALA A 180 -39.58 -24.74 13.51
N ALA A 181 -38.82 -24.27 14.50
CA ALA A 181 -38.90 -24.77 15.87
C ALA A 181 -40.24 -24.48 16.55
N THR A 182 -40.94 -23.43 16.16
CA THR A 182 -42.28 -23.08 16.64
C THR A 182 -43.41 -23.80 15.86
N GLY A 183 -43.06 -24.61 14.84
CA GLY A 183 -44.01 -25.34 14.04
C GLY A 183 -44.68 -24.57 12.90
N TYR A 184 -44.34 -23.28 12.73
CA TYR A 184 -44.90 -22.47 11.64
C TYR A 184 -44.28 -22.80 10.26
N LEU A 185 -43.11 -23.42 10.22
CA LEU A 185 -42.42 -23.74 8.98
C LEU A 185 -42.18 -25.27 8.91
N GLY A 186 -42.94 -25.95 8.02
CA GLY A 186 -42.76 -27.38 7.77
C GLY A 186 -41.47 -27.66 6.95
N PRO A 187 -41.02 -28.92 6.88
CA PRO A 187 -39.75 -29.30 6.25
C PRO A 187 -39.61 -28.84 4.78
N VAL A 188 -40.67 -29.00 4.00
CA VAL A 188 -40.67 -28.56 2.58
C VAL A 188 -40.58 -27.04 2.45
N GLY A 189 -41.36 -26.31 3.28
CA GLY A 189 -41.28 -24.85 3.33
C GLY A 189 -39.92 -24.35 3.77
N GLY A 190 -39.29 -25.04 4.74
CA GLY A 190 -37.94 -24.75 5.18
C GLY A 190 -36.90 -24.92 4.07
N ALA A 191 -36.96 -26.01 3.31
CA ALA A 191 -36.07 -26.25 2.18
C ALA A 191 -36.21 -25.18 1.08
N ILE A 192 -37.45 -24.83 0.72
CA ILE A 192 -37.69 -23.75 -0.28
C ILE A 192 -37.17 -22.41 0.23
N SER A 193 -37.40 -22.10 1.51
CA SER A 193 -36.92 -20.86 2.11
C SER A 193 -35.39 -20.79 2.07
N GLN A 194 -34.67 -21.86 2.33
CA GLN A 194 -33.23 -21.93 2.28
C GLN A 194 -32.71 -21.68 0.85
N GLU A 195 -33.30 -22.30 -0.17
CA GLU A 195 -32.93 -22.05 -1.57
C GLU A 195 -33.11 -20.57 -1.97
N VAL A 196 -34.19 -19.93 -1.49
CA VAL A 196 -34.41 -18.50 -1.74
C VAL A 196 -33.31 -17.64 -1.06
N ILE A 197 -32.95 -18.00 0.18
CA ILE A 197 -31.85 -17.27 0.90
C ILE A 197 -30.54 -17.41 0.14
N ASP A 198 -30.21 -18.62 -0.33
CA ASP A 198 -28.96 -18.87 -1.06
C ASP A 198 -28.93 -18.12 -2.39
N ILE A 199 -30.04 -18.10 -3.14
CA ILE A 199 -30.16 -17.29 -4.38
C ILE A 199 -29.95 -15.80 -4.08
N LEU A 200 -30.56 -15.25 -3.04
CA LEU A 200 -30.42 -13.86 -2.66
C LEU A 200 -28.96 -13.53 -2.26
N ALA A 201 -28.31 -14.43 -1.52
CA ALA A 201 -26.90 -14.26 -1.14
C ALA A 201 -25.98 -14.26 -2.36
N VAL A 202 -26.20 -15.15 -3.33
CA VAL A 202 -25.47 -15.20 -4.61
C VAL A 202 -25.71 -13.96 -5.43
N LEU A 203 -26.95 -13.51 -5.59
CA LEU A 203 -27.29 -12.29 -6.34
C LEU A 203 -26.65 -11.05 -5.71
N ASN A 204 -26.60 -10.98 -4.37
CA ASN A 204 -25.88 -9.89 -3.69
C ASN A 204 -24.36 -9.98 -3.94
N ALA A 205 -23.79 -11.18 -3.90
CA ALA A 205 -22.36 -11.39 -4.15
C ALA A 205 -21.96 -11.03 -5.60
N LEU A 206 -22.82 -11.25 -6.59
CA LEU A 206 -22.59 -10.86 -7.98
C LEU A 206 -22.39 -9.34 -8.15
N ARG A 207 -22.83 -8.51 -7.23
CA ARG A 207 -22.56 -7.07 -7.24
C ARG A 207 -21.04 -6.76 -7.17
N ALA A 208 -20.24 -7.69 -6.66
CA ALA A 208 -18.78 -7.53 -6.65
C ALA A 208 -18.17 -7.58 -8.06
N ALA A 209 -18.81 -8.24 -9.02
CA ALA A 209 -18.35 -8.32 -10.40
C ALA A 209 -18.50 -7.02 -11.19
N PHE A 210 -19.37 -6.12 -10.74
CA PHE A 210 -19.59 -4.84 -11.42
C PHE A 210 -18.67 -3.76 -10.87
N PRO A 211 -18.02 -2.95 -11.72
CA PRO A 211 -17.16 -1.87 -11.25
C PRO A 211 -17.96 -0.85 -10.42
N PRO A 212 -17.34 -0.24 -9.40
CA PRO A 212 -17.96 0.87 -8.69
C PRO A 212 -18.09 2.10 -9.59
N ALA A 213 -19.03 2.99 -9.27
CA ALA A 213 -19.22 4.24 -10.02
C ALA A 213 -18.05 5.22 -9.85
N VAL A 214 -17.38 5.17 -8.69
CA VAL A 214 -16.15 5.94 -8.39
C VAL A 214 -15.08 4.94 -7.98
N ILE A 215 -13.95 4.98 -8.68
CA ILE A 215 -12.85 4.05 -8.49
C ILE A 215 -11.71 4.71 -7.70
N HIS A 216 -11.54 6.02 -7.86
CA HIS A 216 -10.57 6.85 -7.14
C HIS A 216 -11.15 8.24 -6.88
N ASP A 217 -10.70 8.91 -5.83
CA ASP A 217 -11.14 10.25 -5.44
C ASP A 217 -9.96 11.15 -4.97
N LEU A 218 -8.80 10.96 -5.62
CA LEU A 218 -7.56 11.73 -5.44
C LEU A 218 -7.58 13.09 -6.12
#